data_7681a9ace50102626b1aa7f293be9b1f
#
_entry.id   7681a9ace50102626b1aa7f293be9b1f
#
_cell.length_a   1.000
_cell.length_b   1.000
_cell.length_c   1.000
_cell.angle_alpha   90.00
_cell.angle_beta   90.00
_cell.angle_gamma   90.00
#
_symmetry.space_group_name_H-M   'P 1'
#
loop_
_entity.id
_entity.type
_entity.pdbx_description
1 polymer ?
#
loop_
_entity_poly.entity_id
_entity_poly.type
_entity_poly.pdbx_seq_one_letter_code
_entity_poly.pdbx_strand_id
1 'polypeptide(L)'
;MRHSPQRPEAGSLCTVIERSRPAGVIDAFEKAGAKVIYQEIDSATNADPNAGTATFVGVMKKDSDIKIVVTDHGGLTSNVSVYAKAASLKPGQVLFAGFDMSPNTAKAIEDGYQNLVIDQQPFLQGYIPILNICLTKKFGFSGLDINTAGAFVDKSNVAAVAPLAAVEIR
;
A
#
# COMPACT_ATOMS: atom_id res chain seq x y z
N MET A 1 -35.58 -7.18 -5.36
CA MET A 1 -35.02 -6.39 -6.48
C MET A 1 -33.51 -6.40 -6.34
N ARG A 2 -32.78 -7.05 -7.25
CA ARG A 2 -31.31 -7.13 -7.19
C ARG A 2 -30.75 -5.89 -7.87
N HIS A 3 -30.02 -5.06 -7.13
CA HIS A 3 -29.25 -3.95 -7.73
C HIS A 3 -28.13 -4.57 -8.55
N SER A 4 -28.22 -4.43 -9.87
CA SER A 4 -27.08 -4.70 -10.77
C SER A 4 -26.06 -3.61 -10.61
N PRO A 5 -24.76 -3.94 -10.43
CA PRO A 5 -23.71 -2.92 -10.44
C PRO A 5 -23.67 -2.29 -11.83
N GLN A 6 -23.76 -0.96 -11.90
CA GLN A 6 -23.60 -0.21 -13.15
C GLN A 6 -22.19 -0.43 -13.68
N ARG A 7 -22.05 -0.78 -14.95
CA ARG A 7 -20.76 -0.85 -15.64
C ARG A 7 -20.20 0.57 -15.77
N PRO A 8 -18.93 0.80 -15.38
CA PRO A 8 -18.29 2.08 -15.65
C PRO A 8 -18.06 2.28 -17.15
N GLU A 9 -18.19 3.53 -17.60
CA GLU A 9 -17.97 3.94 -18.98
C GLU A 9 -16.53 3.68 -19.44
N ALA A 10 -16.36 3.42 -20.74
CA ALA A 10 -15.07 3.14 -21.37
C ALA A 10 -14.11 4.33 -21.19
N GLY A 11 -13.08 4.17 -20.38
CA GLY A 11 -12.05 5.17 -20.05
C GLY A 11 -11.51 5.07 -18.61
N SER A 12 -12.15 4.26 -17.76
CA SER A 12 -11.91 4.23 -16.33
C SER A 12 -11.34 2.90 -15.79
N LEU A 13 -10.57 2.15 -16.60
CA LEU A 13 -10.03 0.87 -16.15
C LEU A 13 -9.05 1.03 -14.97
N CYS A 14 -8.27 2.11 -14.96
CA CYS A 14 -7.36 2.47 -13.86
C CYS A 14 -8.12 2.83 -12.57
N THR A 15 -9.24 3.52 -12.70
CA THR A 15 -10.06 3.98 -11.57
C THR A 15 -10.72 2.82 -10.80
N VAL A 16 -11.00 1.69 -11.46
CA VAL A 16 -11.61 0.52 -10.81
C VAL A 16 -10.60 -0.22 -9.92
N ILE A 17 -9.34 -0.29 -10.32
CA ILE A 17 -8.28 -0.95 -9.55
C ILE A 17 -7.91 -0.11 -8.32
N GLU A 18 -7.82 1.21 -8.46
CA GLU A 18 -7.53 2.13 -7.35
C GLU A 18 -8.63 2.17 -6.30
N ARG A 19 -9.90 1.96 -6.69
CA ARG A 19 -11.03 1.93 -5.74
C ARG A 19 -11.18 0.62 -4.97
N SER A 20 -10.63 -0.48 -5.44
CA SER A 20 -10.84 -1.79 -4.80
C SER A 20 -10.08 -1.96 -3.48
N ARG A 21 -8.85 -1.45 -3.38
CA ARG A 21 -8.05 -1.50 -2.15
C ARG A 21 -8.63 -0.62 -1.04
N PRO A 22 -8.87 0.70 -1.26
CA PRO A 22 -9.51 1.54 -0.27
C PRO A 22 -10.87 1.01 0.16
N ALA A 23 -11.69 0.52 -0.77
CA ALA A 23 -13.00 -0.05 -0.43
C ALA A 23 -12.90 -1.26 0.53
N GLY A 24 -11.93 -2.16 0.29
CA GLY A 24 -11.70 -3.30 1.19
C GLY A 24 -11.24 -2.88 2.59
N VAL A 25 -10.38 -1.87 2.68
CA VAL A 25 -9.92 -1.31 3.96
C VAL A 25 -11.09 -0.64 4.69
N ILE A 26 -11.86 0.21 4.00
CA ILE A 26 -13.02 0.90 4.56
C ILE A 26 -14.02 -0.11 5.11
N ASP A 27 -14.43 -1.08 4.28
CA ASP A 27 -15.39 -2.11 4.68
C ASP A 27 -14.94 -2.91 5.92
N ALA A 28 -13.65 -3.26 5.99
CA ALA A 28 -13.10 -3.99 7.13
C ALA A 28 -13.13 -3.15 8.42
N PHE A 29 -12.75 -1.88 8.37
CA PHE A 29 -12.75 -1.00 9.54
C PHE A 29 -14.17 -0.64 9.97
N GLU A 30 -15.09 -0.36 9.05
CA GLU A 30 -16.49 -0.08 9.37
C GLU A 30 -17.19 -1.29 10.00
N LYS A 31 -16.94 -2.52 9.51
CA LYS A 31 -17.40 -3.76 10.13
C LYS A 31 -16.85 -3.97 11.53
N ALA A 32 -15.65 -3.47 11.80
CA ALA A 32 -15.06 -3.48 13.14
C ALA A 32 -15.60 -2.35 14.05
N GLY A 33 -16.52 -1.51 13.57
CA GLY A 33 -17.11 -0.41 14.32
C GLY A 33 -16.26 0.86 14.36
N ALA A 34 -15.22 0.96 13.54
CA ALA A 34 -14.38 2.16 13.46
C ALA A 34 -15.02 3.22 12.53
N LYS A 35 -14.87 4.49 12.89
CA LYS A 35 -15.15 5.61 11.98
C LYS A 35 -14.01 5.73 10.97
N VAL A 36 -14.32 5.71 9.69
CA VAL A 36 -13.34 5.86 8.61
C VAL A 36 -13.44 7.25 7.99
N ILE A 37 -12.27 7.85 7.74
CA ILE A 37 -12.11 9.09 6.98
C ILE A 37 -11.34 8.72 5.72
N TYR A 38 -11.99 8.81 4.57
CA TYR A 38 -11.35 8.59 3.28
C TYR A 38 -10.84 9.93 2.73
N GLN A 39 -9.53 10.02 2.52
CA GLN A 39 -8.88 11.17 1.89
C GLN A 39 -8.39 10.76 0.51
N GLU A 40 -9.08 11.21 -0.53
CA GLU A 40 -8.63 11.07 -1.91
C GLU A 40 -7.42 11.98 -2.16
N ILE A 41 -6.43 11.46 -2.87
CA ILE A 41 -5.27 12.24 -3.31
C ILE A 41 -5.49 12.76 -4.74
N ASP A 42 -4.92 13.91 -5.04
CA ASP A 42 -4.91 14.46 -6.38
C ASP A 42 -3.76 13.88 -7.25
N SER A 43 -3.79 14.17 -8.54
CA SER A 43 -2.77 13.69 -9.48
C SER A 43 -1.37 14.25 -9.18
N ALA A 44 -1.25 15.42 -8.57
CA ALA A 44 0.03 15.98 -8.17
C ALA A 44 0.65 15.19 -7.02
N THR A 45 -0.15 14.87 -6.00
CA THR A 45 0.26 14.00 -4.86
C THR A 45 0.58 12.58 -5.33
N ASN A 46 -0.16 12.07 -6.31
CA ASN A 46 0.13 10.76 -6.89
C ASN A 46 1.49 10.74 -7.63
N ALA A 47 1.84 11.81 -8.33
CA ALA A 47 3.11 11.95 -9.04
C ALA A 47 4.30 12.24 -8.10
N ASP A 48 4.06 13.09 -7.08
CA ASP A 48 5.04 13.40 -6.03
C ASP A 48 4.37 13.31 -4.64
N PRO A 49 4.58 12.23 -3.90
CA PRO A 49 4.00 12.04 -2.57
C PRO A 49 4.29 13.19 -1.58
N ASN A 50 5.40 13.94 -1.76
CA ASN A 50 5.70 15.08 -0.89
C ASN A 50 4.65 16.19 -1.00
N ALA A 51 4.01 16.34 -2.16
CA ALA A 51 2.94 17.32 -2.36
C ALA A 51 1.74 17.08 -1.42
N GLY A 52 1.50 15.82 -1.02
CA GLY A 52 0.45 15.44 -0.08
C GLY A 52 0.69 15.81 1.38
N THR A 53 1.90 16.28 1.73
CA THR A 53 2.27 16.53 3.13
C THR A 53 1.35 17.55 3.82
N ALA A 54 1.02 18.65 3.14
CA ALA A 54 0.14 19.68 3.70
C ALA A 54 -1.29 19.15 3.93
N THR A 55 -1.81 18.36 2.99
CA THR A 55 -3.11 17.70 3.08
C THR A 55 -3.14 16.74 4.27
N PHE A 56 -2.13 15.89 4.41
CA PHE A 56 -2.01 14.97 5.54
C PHE A 56 -2.02 15.72 6.89
N VAL A 57 -1.19 16.76 7.02
CA VAL A 57 -1.14 17.59 8.24
C VAL A 57 -2.51 18.24 8.53
N GLY A 58 -3.20 18.71 7.49
CA GLY A 58 -4.54 19.27 7.60
C GLY A 58 -5.56 18.28 8.16
N VAL A 59 -5.56 17.04 7.65
CA VAL A 59 -6.43 15.96 8.14
C VAL A 59 -6.13 15.64 9.60
N MET A 60 -4.86 15.47 9.97
CA MET A 60 -4.45 15.14 11.35
C MET A 60 -4.78 16.26 12.36
N LYS A 61 -4.77 17.52 11.92
CA LYS A 61 -5.17 18.66 12.77
C LYS A 61 -6.68 18.76 12.94
N LYS A 62 -7.44 18.42 11.90
CA LYS A 62 -8.91 18.46 11.91
C LYS A 62 -9.50 17.36 12.80
N ASP A 63 -8.90 16.18 12.77
CA ASP A 63 -9.35 15.00 13.50
C ASP A 63 -8.19 14.46 14.35
N SER A 64 -8.06 14.96 15.59
CA SER A 64 -6.99 14.56 16.52
C SER A 64 -7.11 13.13 17.05
N ASP A 65 -8.26 12.49 16.84
CA ASP A 65 -8.56 11.13 17.34
C ASP A 65 -8.17 10.01 16.36
N ILE A 66 -7.54 10.35 15.22
CA ILE A 66 -7.05 9.35 14.27
C ILE A 66 -5.99 8.48 14.97
N LYS A 67 -6.24 7.16 14.98
CA LYS A 67 -5.35 6.16 15.58
C LYS A 67 -4.63 5.32 14.56
N ILE A 68 -5.21 5.17 13.37
CA ILE A 68 -4.69 4.32 12.29
C ILE A 68 -4.75 5.12 10.99
N VAL A 69 -3.68 5.06 10.23
CA VAL A 69 -3.59 5.60 8.86
C VAL A 69 -3.20 4.46 7.92
N VAL A 70 -3.91 4.32 6.83
CA VAL A 70 -3.59 3.34 5.79
C VAL A 70 -3.32 4.07 4.47
N THR A 71 -2.15 3.84 3.90
CA THR A 71 -1.77 4.33 2.58
C THR A 71 -1.99 3.25 1.54
N ASP A 72 -2.56 3.58 0.39
CA ASP A 72 -3.04 2.60 -0.60
C ASP A 72 -2.02 2.23 -1.68
N HIS A 73 -0.88 2.92 -1.76
CA HIS A 73 0.20 2.59 -2.69
C HIS A 73 1.59 2.95 -2.18
N GLY A 74 2.62 2.37 -2.81
CA GLY A 74 4.02 2.43 -2.37
C GLY A 74 4.60 3.84 -2.27
N GLY A 75 4.20 4.77 -3.15
CA GLY A 75 4.65 6.15 -3.08
C GLY A 75 4.25 6.83 -1.77
N LEU A 76 3.00 6.74 -1.37
CA LEU A 76 2.51 7.28 -0.09
C LEU A 76 3.15 6.53 1.09
N THR A 77 3.24 5.19 1.01
CA THR A 77 3.83 4.36 2.05
C THR A 77 5.29 4.73 2.30
N SER A 78 6.07 4.99 1.25
CA SER A 78 7.48 5.40 1.36
C SER A 78 7.66 6.77 2.01
N ASN A 79 6.60 7.60 2.01
CA ASN A 79 6.62 8.96 2.53
C ASN A 79 6.04 9.11 3.96
N VAL A 80 5.61 8.02 4.58
CA VAL A 80 4.97 8.01 5.91
C VAL A 80 5.80 8.71 6.97
N SER A 81 7.13 8.51 7.01
CA SER A 81 8.01 9.19 7.96
C SER A 81 8.01 10.72 7.78
N VAL A 82 7.90 11.20 6.54
CA VAL A 82 7.82 12.64 6.23
C VAL A 82 6.49 13.19 6.74
N TYR A 83 5.40 12.52 6.43
CA TYR A 83 4.05 12.90 6.87
C TYR A 83 3.94 12.95 8.40
N ALA A 84 4.38 11.90 9.08
CA ALA A 84 4.34 11.80 10.53
C ALA A 84 5.15 12.92 11.21
N LYS A 85 6.38 13.17 10.74
CA LYS A 85 7.24 14.26 11.25
C LYS A 85 6.63 15.64 11.00
N ALA A 86 6.08 15.88 9.81
CA ALA A 86 5.41 17.14 9.48
C ALA A 86 4.18 17.40 10.36
N ALA A 87 3.45 16.35 10.73
CA ALA A 87 2.35 16.42 11.69
C ALA A 87 2.79 16.41 13.16
N SER A 88 4.11 16.46 13.44
CA SER A 88 4.70 16.39 14.79
C SER A 88 4.33 15.12 15.56
N LEU A 89 4.06 14.02 14.86
CA LEU A 89 3.78 12.72 15.46
C LEU A 89 5.09 12.02 15.87
N LYS A 90 5.05 11.34 17.02
CA LYS A 90 6.14 10.48 17.48
C LYS A 90 5.95 9.06 16.92
N PRO A 91 7.05 8.28 16.80
CA PRO A 91 6.94 6.85 16.47
C PRO A 91 5.94 6.13 17.38
N GLY A 92 5.03 5.35 16.79
CA GLY A 92 4.02 4.59 17.51
C GLY A 92 2.84 5.40 18.08
N GLN A 93 2.79 6.71 17.90
CA GLN A 93 1.67 7.54 18.34
C GLN A 93 0.41 7.29 17.51
N VAL A 94 0.59 7.05 16.21
CA VAL A 94 -0.43 6.63 15.24
C VAL A 94 0.10 5.38 14.56
N LEU A 95 -0.75 4.39 14.33
CA LEU A 95 -0.39 3.18 13.61
C LEU A 95 -0.49 3.43 12.11
N PHE A 96 0.59 3.15 11.39
CA PHE A 96 0.61 3.27 9.93
C PHE A 96 0.68 1.89 9.28
N ALA A 97 -0.22 1.64 8.34
CA ALA A 97 -0.19 0.50 7.45
C ALA A 97 -0.14 0.96 5.99
N GLY A 98 0.37 0.12 5.10
CA GLY A 98 0.47 0.50 3.70
C GLY A 98 0.86 -0.66 2.78
N PHE A 99 1.21 -0.32 1.55
CA PHE A 99 1.56 -1.28 0.50
C PHE A 99 2.96 -0.98 -0.03
N ASP A 100 3.63 -2.01 -0.47
CA ASP A 100 4.90 -2.05 -1.16
C ASP A 100 6.10 -1.64 -0.31
N MET A 101 7.18 -2.39 -0.52
CA MET A 101 8.45 -2.14 0.13
C MET A 101 9.32 -1.19 -0.70
N SER A 102 10.03 -0.33 0.00
CA SER A 102 11.10 0.52 -0.52
C SER A 102 12.16 0.72 0.56
N PRO A 103 13.36 1.24 0.24
CA PRO A 103 14.33 1.60 1.27
C PRO A 103 13.78 2.55 2.33
N ASN A 104 12.97 3.55 1.92
CA ASN A 104 12.34 4.49 2.84
C ASN A 104 11.28 3.81 3.72
N THR A 105 10.48 2.90 3.14
CA THR A 105 9.49 2.10 3.87
C THR A 105 10.16 1.22 4.92
N ALA A 106 11.24 0.51 4.54
CA ALA A 106 12.01 -0.31 5.46
C ALA A 106 12.54 0.53 6.63
N LYS A 107 13.15 1.68 6.34
CA LYS A 107 13.62 2.61 7.37
C LYS A 107 12.48 3.14 8.25
N ALA A 108 11.32 3.43 7.70
CA ALA A 108 10.17 3.87 8.48
C ALA A 108 9.68 2.81 9.47
N ILE A 109 9.76 1.52 9.09
CA ILE A 109 9.46 0.39 9.99
C ILE A 109 10.53 0.31 11.09
N GLU A 110 11.80 0.39 10.74
CA GLU A 110 12.91 0.37 11.70
C GLU A 110 12.82 1.52 12.72
N ASP A 111 12.49 2.72 12.25
CA ASP A 111 12.35 3.92 13.07
C ASP A 111 11.03 3.94 13.89
N GLY A 112 10.10 2.99 13.62
CA GLY A 112 8.82 2.84 14.34
C GLY A 112 7.70 3.77 13.85
N TYR A 113 7.84 4.41 12.70
CA TYR A 113 6.77 5.21 12.07
C TYR A 113 5.81 4.35 11.26
N GLN A 114 6.27 3.28 10.61
CA GLN A 114 5.45 2.34 9.87
C GLN A 114 5.33 1.03 10.66
N ASN A 115 4.10 0.52 10.80
CA ASN A 115 3.84 -0.66 11.63
C ASN A 115 3.66 -1.92 10.80
N LEU A 116 3.00 -1.80 9.64
CA LEU A 116 2.68 -2.92 8.78
C LEU A 116 2.72 -2.53 7.31
N VAL A 117 3.27 -3.39 6.49
CA VAL A 117 3.24 -3.25 5.03
C VAL A 117 2.81 -4.56 4.39
N ILE A 118 1.91 -4.48 3.43
CA ILE A 118 1.60 -5.58 2.51
C ILE A 118 2.56 -5.48 1.34
N ASP A 119 3.50 -6.40 1.27
CA ASP A 119 4.47 -6.48 0.19
C ASP A 119 3.91 -7.35 -0.95
N GLN A 120 3.61 -6.73 -2.08
CA GLN A 120 3.06 -7.41 -3.26
C GLN A 120 4.12 -8.17 -4.05
N GLN A 121 5.39 -8.01 -3.73
CA GLN A 121 6.54 -8.67 -4.38
C GLN A 121 6.57 -8.41 -5.91
N PRO A 122 6.66 -7.16 -6.36
CA PRO A 122 6.56 -6.80 -7.78
C PRO A 122 7.61 -7.47 -8.66
N PHE A 123 8.80 -7.74 -8.14
CA PHE A 123 9.81 -8.54 -8.84
C PHE A 123 9.27 -9.93 -9.24
N LEU A 124 8.60 -10.62 -8.31
CA LEU A 124 8.03 -11.94 -8.60
C LEU A 124 6.86 -11.87 -9.57
N GLN A 125 6.08 -10.77 -9.55
CA GLN A 125 5.00 -10.55 -10.51
C GLN A 125 5.52 -10.43 -11.96
N GLY A 126 6.74 -9.95 -12.15
CA GLY A 126 7.41 -9.96 -13.45
C GLY A 126 8.10 -11.28 -13.76
N TYR A 127 8.88 -11.81 -12.81
CA TYR A 127 9.75 -12.97 -13.01
C TYR A 127 8.98 -14.28 -13.26
N ILE A 128 7.98 -14.56 -12.41
CA ILE A 128 7.25 -15.85 -12.45
C ILE A 128 6.47 -16.05 -13.75
N PRO A 129 5.72 -15.08 -14.30
CA PRO A 129 5.04 -15.25 -15.56
C PRO A 129 5.99 -15.57 -16.72
N ILE A 130 7.15 -14.92 -16.78
CA ILE A 130 8.15 -15.21 -17.82
C ILE A 130 8.68 -16.65 -17.67
N LEU A 131 9.02 -17.05 -16.45
CA LEU A 131 9.45 -18.43 -16.18
C LEU A 131 8.37 -19.44 -16.57
N ASN A 132 7.11 -19.20 -16.22
CA ASN A 132 5.98 -20.06 -16.58
C ASN A 132 5.83 -20.21 -18.09
N ILE A 133 5.90 -19.09 -18.84
CA ILE A 133 5.85 -19.13 -20.32
C ILE A 133 6.98 -19.98 -20.90
N CYS A 134 8.21 -19.82 -20.40
CA CYS A 134 9.36 -20.60 -20.84
C CYS A 134 9.19 -22.10 -20.56
N LEU A 135 8.73 -22.46 -19.36
CA LEU A 135 8.50 -23.86 -18.97
C LEU A 135 7.36 -24.49 -19.76
N THR A 136 6.27 -23.75 -19.99
CA THR A 136 5.16 -24.22 -20.81
C THR A 136 5.60 -24.48 -22.26
N LYS A 137 6.32 -23.53 -22.84
CA LYS A 137 6.80 -23.68 -24.23
C LYS A 137 7.81 -24.80 -24.41
N LYS A 138 8.72 -24.96 -23.46
CA LYS A 138 9.83 -25.92 -23.59
C LYS A 138 9.43 -27.35 -23.19
N PHE A 139 8.58 -27.48 -22.18
CA PHE A 139 8.27 -28.78 -21.56
C PHE A 139 6.79 -29.11 -21.52
N GLY A 140 5.90 -28.22 -21.98
CA GLY A 140 4.46 -28.44 -21.94
C GLY A 140 3.85 -28.40 -20.53
N PHE A 141 4.54 -27.82 -19.54
CA PHE A 141 3.99 -27.70 -18.21
C PHE A 141 2.82 -26.73 -18.18
N SER A 142 1.83 -26.98 -17.30
CA SER A 142 0.77 -26.02 -17.00
C SER A 142 1.36 -24.83 -16.29
N GLY A 143 0.79 -23.63 -16.52
CA GLY A 143 1.14 -22.45 -15.72
C GLY A 143 0.79 -22.65 -14.25
N LEU A 144 1.56 -22.01 -13.38
CA LEU A 144 1.32 -21.99 -11.93
C LEU A 144 0.53 -20.72 -11.58
N ASP A 145 -0.48 -20.87 -10.74
CA ASP A 145 -1.16 -19.75 -10.10
C ASP A 145 -0.45 -19.46 -8.78
N ILE A 146 0.20 -18.29 -8.70
CA ILE A 146 1.02 -17.91 -7.53
C ILE A 146 0.53 -16.57 -6.99
N ASN A 147 0.03 -16.60 -5.76
CA ASN A 147 -0.33 -15.37 -5.03
C ASN A 147 0.93 -14.71 -4.46
N THR A 148 1.30 -13.55 -4.99
CA THR A 148 2.43 -12.75 -4.50
C THR A 148 2.05 -11.72 -3.43
N ALA A 149 0.75 -11.53 -3.15
CA ALA A 149 0.24 -10.46 -2.28
C ALA A 149 0.14 -10.85 -0.79
N GLY A 150 0.60 -12.03 -0.39
CA GLY A 150 0.43 -12.55 0.97
C GLY A 150 1.53 -12.20 1.97
N ALA A 151 2.52 -11.41 1.59
CA ALA A 151 3.65 -11.10 2.47
C ALA A 151 3.37 -9.86 3.34
N PHE A 152 3.37 -10.05 4.66
CA PHE A 152 3.35 -8.95 5.63
C PHE A 152 4.76 -8.65 6.11
N VAL A 153 5.12 -7.36 6.10
CA VAL A 153 6.39 -6.87 6.62
C VAL A 153 6.12 -5.92 7.78
N ASP A 154 6.76 -6.21 8.90
CA ASP A 154 6.70 -5.42 10.12
C ASP A 154 8.07 -5.38 10.82
N LYS A 155 8.13 -4.89 12.04
CA LYS A 155 9.36 -4.79 12.84
C LYS A 155 10.06 -6.13 13.06
N SER A 156 9.33 -7.24 13.05
CA SER A 156 9.90 -8.57 13.34
C SER A 156 10.71 -9.15 12.18
N ASN A 157 10.41 -8.76 10.93
CA ASN A 157 11.02 -9.33 9.75
C ASN A 157 11.64 -8.33 8.77
N VAL A 158 11.48 -7.02 8.99
CA VAL A 158 12.02 -5.97 8.11
C VAL A 158 13.52 -6.09 7.88
N ALA A 159 14.30 -6.54 8.87
CA ALA A 159 15.74 -6.70 8.74
C ALA A 159 16.15 -7.70 7.64
N ALA A 160 15.34 -8.73 7.40
CA ALA A 160 15.56 -9.68 6.31
C ALA A 160 15.12 -9.15 4.94
N VAL A 161 14.18 -8.22 4.90
CA VAL A 161 13.58 -7.69 3.68
C VAL A 161 14.27 -6.42 3.18
N ALA A 162 14.73 -5.55 4.07
CA ALA A 162 15.34 -4.26 3.76
C ALA A 162 16.50 -4.33 2.74
N PRO A 163 17.44 -5.30 2.84
CA PRO A 163 18.51 -5.42 1.83
C PRO A 163 17.98 -5.73 0.42
N LEU A 164 16.87 -6.47 0.32
CA LEU A 164 16.25 -6.83 -0.95
C LEU A 164 15.49 -5.63 -1.55
N ALA A 165 14.87 -4.81 -0.72
CA ALA A 165 14.25 -3.57 -1.16
C ALA A 165 15.28 -2.56 -1.71
N ALA A 166 16.50 -2.54 -1.15
CA ALA A 166 17.58 -1.68 -1.61
C ALA A 166 18.11 -2.04 -3.01
N VAL A 167 17.91 -3.26 -3.48
CA VAL A 167 18.31 -3.76 -4.81
C VAL A 167 17.11 -4.06 -5.72
N GLU A 168 15.93 -3.51 -5.39
CA GLU A 168 14.71 -3.60 -6.19
C GLU A 168 14.19 -5.03 -6.44
N ILE A 169 14.51 -5.96 -5.53
CA ILE A 169 13.98 -7.35 -5.57
C ILE A 169 12.68 -7.46 -4.74
N ARG A 170 12.34 -6.41 -4.04
CA ARG A 170 11.10 -6.29 -3.27
C ARG A 170 10.39 -4.99 -3.58
#